data_7854020f454a63ff13adeeb4f2b7a08e
#
_entry.id   7854020f454a63ff13adeeb4f2b7a08e
#
_cell.length_a   1.000
_cell.length_b   1.000
_cell.length_c   1.000
_cell.angle_alpha   90.00
_cell.angle_beta   90.00
_cell.angle_gamma   90.00
#
_symmetry.space_group_name_H-M   'P 1'
#
loop_
_entity.id
_entity.type
_entity.pdbx_description
1 polymer ?
#
loop_
_entity_poly.entity_id
_entity_poly.type
_entity_poly.pdbx_seq_one_letter_code
_entity_poly.pdbx_strand_id
1 'polypeptide(L)'
;MAKAYWIGIDGGGTKTTAVIGNCSGQIIAKYYGESGNLTAISIEQLYERLNDIIEHLLMKANVEMDSVEIIFAALAGADRISEQKKIYQAFQQSPIFDKLRVQ
;
A
#
# COMPACT_ATOMS: atom_id res chain seq x y z
N MET A 1 -4.03 14.03 16.65
CA MET A 1 -4.01 14.75 15.33
C MET A 1 -5.05 14.16 14.41
N ALA A 2 -5.72 15.00 13.65
CA ALA A 2 -6.66 14.52 12.64
C ALA A 2 -5.90 13.76 11.54
N LYS A 3 -6.48 12.70 11.04
CA LYS A 3 -5.93 11.96 9.90
C LYS A 3 -6.22 12.77 8.64
N ALA A 4 -5.18 13.10 7.89
CA ALA A 4 -5.28 14.03 6.78
C ALA A 4 -4.70 13.49 5.48
N TYR A 5 -4.17 12.27 5.48
CA TYR A 5 -3.45 11.70 4.34
C TYR A 5 -4.04 10.37 3.89
N TRP A 6 -3.85 10.08 2.61
CA TRP A 6 -4.21 8.78 2.02
C TRP A 6 -3.04 8.27 1.19
N ILE A 7 -2.95 6.96 1.06
CA ILE A 7 -1.94 6.30 0.22
C ILE A 7 -2.66 5.49 -0.83
N GLY A 8 -2.19 5.58 -2.07
CA GLY A 8 -2.65 4.76 -3.18
C GLY A 8 -1.49 3.96 -3.75
N ILE A 9 -1.68 2.67 -3.94
CA ILE A 9 -0.65 1.77 -4.45
C ILE A 9 -1.21 1.03 -5.65
N ASP A 10 -0.47 1.03 -6.76
CA ASP A 10 -0.79 0.27 -7.95
C ASP A 10 0.35 -0.73 -8.20
N GLY A 11 0.11 -1.99 -7.84
CA GLY A 11 1.09 -3.08 -7.98
C GLY A 11 0.92 -3.79 -9.30
N GLY A 12 1.60 -3.31 -10.33
CA GLY A 12 1.53 -3.88 -11.65
C GLY A 12 2.49 -5.04 -11.89
N GLY A 13 2.55 -5.50 -13.13
CA GLY A 13 3.34 -6.66 -13.53
C GLY A 13 4.83 -6.44 -13.47
N THR A 14 5.31 -5.22 -13.73
CA THR A 14 6.74 -4.91 -13.77
C THR A 14 7.20 -3.99 -12.67
N LYS A 15 6.31 -3.15 -12.16
CA LYS A 15 6.64 -2.20 -11.09
C LYS A 15 5.43 -1.88 -10.25
N THR A 16 5.68 -1.34 -9.07
CA THR A 16 4.66 -0.80 -8.20
C THR A 16 4.81 0.71 -8.16
N THR A 17 3.71 1.42 -8.34
CA THR A 17 3.66 2.88 -8.21
C THR A 17 2.85 3.21 -6.95
N ALA A 18 3.38 4.09 -6.13
CA ALA A 18 2.70 4.49 -4.90
C ALA A 18 2.72 5.99 -4.74
N VAL A 19 1.63 6.54 -4.22
CA VAL A 19 1.49 7.97 -3.97
C VAL A 19 0.91 8.18 -2.58
N ILE A 20 1.28 9.30 -1.97
CA ILE A 20 0.63 9.79 -0.76
C ILE A 20 0.07 11.17 -1.05
N GLY A 21 -1.16 11.39 -0.66
CA GLY A 21 -1.84 12.66 -0.88
C GLY A 21 -2.52 13.17 0.38
N ASN A 22 -2.95 14.43 0.34
CA ASN A 22 -3.62 15.08 1.47
C ASN A 22 -5.13 15.20 1.23
N CYS A 23 -5.84 15.74 2.20
CA CYS A 23 -7.30 15.87 2.14
C CYS A 23 -7.78 16.88 1.06
N SER A 24 -6.88 17.69 0.53
CA SER A 24 -7.19 18.59 -0.60
C SER A 24 -7.01 17.93 -1.95
N GLY A 25 -6.61 16.65 -1.98
CA GLY A 25 -6.38 15.92 -3.22
C GLY A 25 -5.01 16.15 -3.85
N GLN A 26 -4.12 16.85 -3.16
CA GLN A 26 -2.76 17.10 -3.65
C GLN A 26 -1.88 15.88 -3.40
N ILE A 27 -1.11 15.48 -4.40
CA ILE A 27 -0.10 14.44 -4.24
C ILE A 27 1.15 15.06 -3.64
N ILE A 28 1.57 14.53 -2.50
CA ILE A 28 2.70 15.06 -1.72
C ILE A 28 4.00 14.37 -2.11
N ALA A 29 3.95 13.06 -2.34
CA ALA A 29 5.13 12.28 -2.71
C ALA A 29 4.74 11.06 -3.52
N LYS A 30 5.68 10.58 -4.33
CA LYS A 30 5.54 9.36 -5.12
C LYS A 30 6.75 8.45 -4.88
N TYR A 31 6.54 7.15 -4.99
CA TYR A 31 7.60 6.19 -4.90
C TYR A 31 7.34 5.03 -5.87
N TYR A 32 8.40 4.54 -6.50
CA TYR A 32 8.32 3.43 -7.44
C TYR A 32 9.07 2.25 -6.85
N GLY A 33 8.39 1.12 -6.73
CA GLY A 33 8.98 -0.10 -6.21
C GLY A 33 8.97 -1.22 -7.23
N GLU A 34 9.44 -2.37 -6.80
CA GLU A 34 9.42 -3.58 -7.62
C GLU A 34 7.99 -4.10 -7.78
N SER A 35 7.82 -5.09 -8.67
CA SER A 35 6.51 -5.66 -8.99
C SER A 35 5.72 -6.09 -7.75
N GLY A 36 4.42 -5.73 -7.73
CA GLY A 36 3.46 -6.22 -6.76
C GLY A 36 2.50 -7.24 -7.35
N ASN A 37 2.87 -7.88 -8.46
CA ASN A 37 2.04 -8.85 -9.15
C ASN A 37 2.06 -10.20 -8.41
N LEU A 38 0.92 -10.60 -7.86
CA LEU A 38 0.76 -11.83 -7.11
C LEU A 38 0.99 -13.09 -7.93
N THR A 39 0.97 -13.01 -9.26
CA THR A 39 1.28 -14.16 -10.10
C THR A 39 2.78 -14.40 -10.20
N ALA A 40 3.60 -13.45 -9.78
CA ALA A 40 5.05 -13.49 -9.91
C ALA A 40 5.79 -13.54 -8.58
N ILE A 41 5.14 -13.21 -7.47
CA ILE A 41 5.77 -13.15 -6.15
C ILE A 41 4.91 -13.85 -5.10
N SER A 42 5.54 -14.21 -3.98
CA SER A 42 4.82 -14.81 -2.86
C SER A 42 4.10 -13.75 -2.04
N ILE A 43 3.18 -14.18 -1.18
CA ILE A 43 2.50 -13.30 -0.22
C ILE A 43 3.51 -12.65 0.74
N GLU A 44 4.52 -13.41 1.18
CA GLU A 44 5.56 -12.89 2.07
C GLU A 44 6.36 -11.79 1.39
N GLN A 45 6.71 -11.97 0.12
CA GLN A 45 7.40 -10.94 -0.66
C GLN A 45 6.53 -9.70 -0.85
N LEU A 46 5.24 -9.90 -1.11
CA LEU A 46 4.30 -8.79 -1.23
C LEU A 46 4.23 -8.00 0.07
N TYR A 47 4.11 -8.70 1.20
CA TYR A 47 4.07 -8.06 2.51
C TYR A 47 5.29 -7.17 2.74
N GLU A 48 6.48 -7.70 2.48
CA GLU A 48 7.71 -6.94 2.64
C GLU A 48 7.79 -5.74 1.71
N ARG A 49 7.40 -5.92 0.44
CA ARG A 49 7.43 -4.85 -0.55
C ARG A 49 6.46 -3.72 -0.22
N LEU A 50 5.24 -4.05 0.17
CA LEU A 50 4.26 -3.03 0.52
C LEU A 50 4.70 -2.24 1.75
N ASN A 51 5.20 -2.91 2.77
CA ASN A 51 5.70 -2.23 3.96
C ASN A 51 6.88 -1.32 3.63
N ASP A 52 7.80 -1.78 2.79
CA ASP A 52 8.95 -0.99 2.37
C ASP A 52 8.52 0.25 1.59
N ILE A 53 7.60 0.09 0.65
CA ILE A 53 7.07 1.19 -0.16
C ILE A 53 6.39 2.23 0.72
N ILE A 54 5.55 1.78 1.64
CA ILE A 54 4.82 2.67 2.55
C ILE A 54 5.81 3.46 3.42
N GLU A 55 6.82 2.78 3.96
CA GLU A 55 7.86 3.42 4.75
C GLU A 55 8.59 4.52 3.97
N HIS A 56 8.97 4.22 2.73
CA HIS A 56 9.64 5.21 1.87
C HIS A 56 8.75 6.40 1.56
N LEU A 57 7.45 6.15 1.29
CA LEU A 57 6.49 7.24 1.05
C LEU A 57 6.37 8.16 2.27
N LEU A 58 6.24 7.58 3.45
CA LEU A 58 6.11 8.35 4.68
C LEU A 58 7.34 9.18 4.95
N MET A 59 8.52 8.64 4.70
CA MET A 59 9.78 9.35 4.85
C MET A 59 9.87 10.52 3.87
N LYS A 60 9.57 10.27 2.59
CA LYS A 60 9.61 11.31 1.56
C LYS A 60 8.62 12.44 1.85
N ALA A 61 7.45 12.11 2.35
CA ALA A 61 6.41 13.07 2.65
C ALA A 61 6.56 13.73 4.01
N ASN A 62 7.44 13.20 4.85
CA ASN A 62 7.60 13.62 6.24
C ASN A 62 6.27 13.52 7.00
N VAL A 63 5.59 12.39 6.85
CA VAL A 63 4.29 12.09 7.44
C VAL A 63 4.40 10.84 8.28
N GLU A 64 3.73 10.80 9.42
CA GLU A 64 3.68 9.63 10.27
C GLU A 64 2.47 8.76 9.91
N MET A 65 2.58 7.47 10.13
CA MET A 65 1.52 6.51 9.82
C MET A 65 0.19 6.88 10.51
N ASP A 66 0.24 7.41 11.72
CA ASP A 66 -0.95 7.80 12.46
C ASP A 66 -1.78 8.87 11.74
N SER A 67 -1.16 9.65 10.86
CA SER A 67 -1.84 10.68 10.08
C SER A 67 -2.44 10.13 8.78
N VAL A 68 -2.19 8.88 8.44
CA VAL A 68 -2.76 8.23 7.26
C VAL A 68 -4.10 7.61 7.64
N GLU A 69 -5.14 7.97 6.91
CA GLU A 69 -6.49 7.46 7.16
C GLU A 69 -6.73 6.13 6.45
N ILE A 70 -6.29 6.03 5.21
CA ILE A 70 -6.60 4.87 4.36
C ILE A 70 -5.46 4.59 3.39
N ILE A 71 -5.28 3.30 3.09
CA ILE A 71 -4.31 2.82 2.13
C ILE A 71 -5.06 1.93 1.12
N PHE A 72 -5.16 2.39 -0.11
CA PHE A 72 -5.72 1.60 -1.20
C PHE A 72 -4.61 0.89 -1.95
N ALA A 73 -4.75 -0.42 -2.14
CA ALA A 73 -3.79 -1.20 -2.89
C ALA A 73 -4.50 -1.97 -4.00
N ALA A 74 -4.27 -1.55 -5.23
CA ALA A 74 -4.71 -2.26 -6.43
C ALA A 74 -3.54 -3.12 -6.90
N LEU A 75 -3.68 -4.43 -6.78
CA LEU A 75 -2.58 -5.36 -7.01
C LEU A 75 -2.95 -6.34 -8.12
N ALA A 76 -2.09 -6.49 -9.11
CA ALA A 76 -2.29 -7.45 -10.18
C ALA A 76 -2.40 -8.86 -9.58
N GLY A 77 -3.44 -9.61 -9.98
CA GLY A 77 -3.71 -10.94 -9.45
C GLY A 77 -4.57 -10.98 -8.19
N ALA A 78 -4.95 -9.82 -7.63
CA ALA A 78 -5.77 -9.73 -6.43
C ALA A 78 -7.27 -9.49 -6.73
N ASP A 79 -7.70 -9.80 -7.94
CA ASP A 79 -9.10 -9.64 -8.35
C ASP A 79 -10.03 -10.70 -7.76
N ARG A 80 -9.48 -11.79 -7.22
CA ARG A 80 -10.26 -12.86 -6.60
C ARG A 80 -10.36 -12.63 -5.10
N ILE A 81 -11.53 -12.92 -4.54
CA ILE A 81 -11.77 -12.80 -3.10
C ILE A 81 -10.79 -13.68 -2.31
N SER A 82 -10.47 -14.88 -2.81
CA SER A 82 -9.53 -15.78 -2.13
C SER A 82 -8.12 -15.17 -2.01
N GLU A 83 -7.68 -14.45 -3.05
CA GLU A 83 -6.38 -13.78 -3.02
C GLU A 83 -6.38 -12.59 -2.09
N GLN A 84 -7.48 -11.82 -2.08
CA GLN A 84 -7.63 -10.69 -1.17
C GLN A 84 -7.60 -11.15 0.29
N LYS A 85 -8.25 -12.27 0.60
CA LYS A 85 -8.24 -12.84 1.95
C LYS A 85 -6.83 -13.20 2.41
N LYS A 86 -6.03 -13.79 1.52
CA LYS A 86 -4.63 -14.13 1.83
C LYS A 86 -3.81 -12.87 2.17
N ILE A 87 -4.04 -11.80 1.42
CA ILE A 87 -3.37 -10.52 1.66
C ILE A 87 -3.75 -9.97 3.03
N TYR A 88 -5.05 -9.91 3.33
CA TYR A 88 -5.52 -9.42 4.63
C TYR A 88 -5.00 -10.27 5.77
N GLN A 89 -4.92 -11.58 5.62
CA GLN A 89 -4.35 -12.47 6.63
C GLN A 89 -2.87 -12.15 6.87
N ALA A 90 -2.11 -11.87 5.80
CA ALA A 90 -0.70 -11.52 5.93
C ALA A 90 -0.49 -10.21 6.71
N PHE A 91 -1.44 -9.28 6.58
CA PHE A 91 -1.35 -7.97 7.26
C PHE A 91 -2.08 -7.92 8.60
N GLN A 92 -2.67 -9.02 9.04
CA GLN A 92 -3.54 -9.05 10.22
C GLN A 92 -2.88 -8.49 11.48
N GLN A 93 -1.58 -8.73 11.65
CA GLN A 93 -0.81 -8.24 12.81
C GLN A 93 -0.08 -6.93 12.52
N SER A 94 -0.25 -6.38 11.32
CA SER A 94 0.42 -5.16 10.93
C SER A 94 -0.31 -3.93 11.45
N PRO A 95 0.42 -2.85 11.81
CA PRO A 95 -0.21 -1.58 12.20
C PRO A 95 -1.11 -0.97 11.11
N ILE A 96 -0.94 -1.36 9.84
CA ILE A 96 -1.73 -0.80 8.75
C ILE A 96 -3.01 -1.59 8.46
N PHE A 97 -3.25 -2.69 9.16
CA PHE A 97 -4.36 -3.61 8.84
C PHE A 97 -5.70 -2.89 8.74
N ASP A 98 -6.02 -2.04 9.70
CA ASP A 98 -7.30 -1.34 9.74
C ASP A 98 -7.46 -0.30 8.64
N LYS A 99 -6.35 0.15 8.06
CA LYS A 99 -6.31 1.17 7.02
C LYS A 99 -6.29 0.60 5.61
N LEU A 100 -5.90 -0.66 5.48
CA LEU A 100 -5.65 -1.30 4.18
C LEU A 100 -6.96 -1.70 3.50
N ARG A 101 -7.07 -1.36 2.21
CA ARG A 101 -8.15 -1.79 1.32
C ARG A 101 -7.52 -2.33 0.05
N VAL A 102 -7.73 -3.61 -0.21
CA VAL A 102 -7.18 -4.31 -1.37
C VAL A 102 -8.25 -4.43 -2.45
N GLN A 103 -7.83 -4.15 -3.68
CA GLN A 103 -8.71 -4.27 -4.84
C GLN A 103 -8.13 -5.22 -5.87
#